data_1c858a0084d14ed1110bc72abb095787
#
_entry.id   1c858a0084d14ed1110bc72abb095787
#
_cell.length_a   1.000
_cell.length_b   1.000
_cell.length_c   1.000
_cell.angle_alpha   90.00
_cell.angle_beta   90.00
_cell.angle_gamma   90.00
#
_symmetry.space_group_name_H-M   'P 1'
#
loop_
_entity.id
_entity.type
_entity.pdbx_description
1 polymer ?
#
loop_
_entity_poly.entity_id
_entity_poly.type
_entity_poly.pdbx_seq_one_letter_code
_entity_poly.pdbx_strand_id
1 'polypeptide(L)'
;RSKAEYTQQIIDSLKWIGIEHDEKEYIQSSQIKKHKEVANTLLEKGFAYKCYCTEKEIEEQKTKAKKAGVHFVYNRKWRDPNNLQIPKDEKPVIRFKSKISGNSIIKDLVQGEINISNSTIEDFVILRKDGSPTYQLSAVADDHQMKISHVIRGDDHKINTFKQKQIYEAMGWKIP
;
A
#
# COMPACT_ATOMS: atom_id res chain seq x y z
N ARG A 1 -7.14 -16.17 -7.73
CA ARG A 1 -7.19 -16.65 -6.32
C ARG A 1 -8.55 -16.38 -5.66
N SER A 2 -9.31 -15.39 -6.10
CA SER A 2 -10.64 -15.06 -5.56
C SER A 2 -11.71 -15.69 -6.44
N LYS A 3 -12.54 -16.55 -5.87
CA LYS A 3 -13.69 -17.20 -6.51
C LYS A 3 -14.91 -17.03 -5.64
N ALA A 4 -16.10 -16.94 -6.24
CA ALA A 4 -17.35 -16.78 -5.51
C ALA A 4 -17.61 -17.92 -4.52
N GLU A 5 -17.24 -19.15 -4.87
CA GLU A 5 -17.34 -20.32 -3.99
C GLU A 5 -16.55 -20.15 -2.67
N TYR A 6 -15.37 -19.52 -2.73
CA TYR A 6 -14.56 -19.28 -1.52
C TYR A 6 -15.17 -18.17 -0.65
N THR A 7 -15.81 -17.18 -1.24
CA THR A 7 -16.54 -16.16 -0.49
C THR A 7 -17.66 -16.80 0.29
N GLN A 8 -18.45 -17.68 -0.34
CA GLN A 8 -19.53 -18.37 0.34
C GLN A 8 -19.02 -19.29 1.46
N GLN A 9 -17.93 -20.04 1.23
CA GLN A 9 -17.31 -20.87 2.25
C GLN A 9 -16.85 -20.07 3.47
N ILE A 10 -16.30 -18.88 3.27
CA ILE A 10 -15.90 -17.98 4.37
C ILE A 10 -17.12 -17.55 5.18
N ILE A 11 -18.20 -17.13 4.50
CA ILE A 11 -19.45 -16.71 5.14
C ILE A 11 -20.06 -17.86 5.95
N ASP A 12 -20.13 -19.05 5.36
CA ASP A 12 -20.68 -20.22 6.03
C ASP A 12 -19.83 -20.64 7.25
N SER A 13 -18.49 -20.54 7.13
CA SER A 13 -17.57 -20.81 8.25
C SER A 13 -17.74 -19.81 9.39
N LEU A 14 -17.91 -18.54 9.07
CA LEU A 14 -18.14 -17.49 10.08
C LEU A 14 -19.49 -17.72 10.79
N LYS A 15 -20.54 -18.03 10.06
CA LYS A 15 -21.87 -18.37 10.62
C LYS A 15 -21.80 -19.60 11.53
N TRP A 16 -21.02 -20.61 11.13
CA TRP A 16 -20.85 -21.83 11.93
C TRP A 16 -20.23 -21.54 13.31
N ILE A 17 -19.33 -20.55 13.43
CA ILE A 17 -18.77 -20.13 14.72
C ILE A 17 -19.57 -19.01 15.40
N GLY A 18 -20.75 -18.67 14.89
CA GLY A 18 -21.64 -17.67 15.48
C GLY A 18 -21.28 -16.22 15.17
N ILE A 19 -20.48 -15.98 14.13
CA ILE A 19 -20.14 -14.62 13.66
C ILE A 19 -20.99 -14.31 12.44
N GLU A 20 -21.81 -13.26 12.54
CA GLU A 20 -22.60 -12.73 11.44
C GLU A 20 -22.13 -11.33 11.08
N HIS A 21 -22.35 -10.93 9.84
CA HIS A 21 -22.06 -9.57 9.35
C HIS A 21 -23.38 -8.82 9.14
N ASP A 22 -23.36 -7.52 9.41
CA ASP A 22 -24.56 -6.67 9.38
C ASP A 22 -24.93 -6.22 7.96
N GLU A 23 -23.92 -6.04 7.10
CA GLU A 23 -24.10 -5.51 5.75
C GLU A 23 -23.71 -6.55 4.69
N LYS A 24 -24.04 -6.23 3.43
CA LYS A 24 -23.63 -7.04 2.29
C LYS A 24 -22.13 -7.05 2.14
N GLU A 25 -21.57 -8.20 1.73
CA GLU A 25 -20.14 -8.38 1.49
C GLU A 25 -19.58 -7.33 0.50
N TYR A 26 -18.45 -6.75 0.86
CA TYR A 26 -17.73 -5.79 0.03
C TYR A 26 -16.62 -6.50 -0.76
N ILE A 27 -16.81 -6.62 -2.07
CA ILE A 27 -15.87 -7.33 -2.93
C ILE A 27 -14.79 -6.38 -3.47
N GLN A 28 -13.57 -6.47 -2.94
CA GLN A 28 -12.45 -5.61 -3.29
C GLN A 28 -12.16 -5.58 -4.79
N SER A 29 -12.21 -6.72 -5.47
CA SER A 29 -11.92 -6.79 -6.91
C SER A 29 -12.92 -6.02 -7.79
N SER A 30 -14.13 -5.74 -7.29
CA SER A 30 -15.12 -4.89 -7.98
C SER A 30 -14.82 -3.39 -7.84
N GLN A 31 -13.90 -2.99 -6.96
CA GLN A 31 -13.60 -1.60 -6.64
C GLN A 31 -12.36 -1.04 -7.36
N ILE A 32 -11.80 -1.75 -8.33
CA ILE A 32 -10.56 -1.34 -9.04
C ILE A 32 -10.65 0.08 -9.61
N LYS A 33 -11.82 0.51 -10.08
CA LYS A 33 -12.02 1.88 -10.58
C LYS A 33 -11.75 2.90 -9.49
N LYS A 34 -12.32 2.71 -8.30
CA LYS A 34 -12.11 3.60 -7.13
C LYS A 34 -10.66 3.62 -6.69
N HIS A 35 -10.00 2.45 -6.66
CA HIS A 35 -8.58 2.39 -6.32
C HIS A 35 -7.71 3.19 -7.29
N LYS A 36 -8.01 3.15 -8.59
CA LYS A 36 -7.34 3.96 -9.60
C LYS A 36 -7.58 5.47 -9.40
N GLU A 37 -8.80 5.86 -9.06
CA GLU A 37 -9.15 7.25 -8.76
C GLU A 37 -8.34 7.78 -7.57
N VAL A 38 -8.19 6.99 -6.50
CA VAL A 38 -7.34 7.34 -5.34
C VAL A 38 -5.87 7.49 -5.75
N ALA A 39 -5.35 6.55 -6.55
CA ALA A 39 -3.96 6.64 -7.04
C ALA A 39 -3.72 7.89 -7.91
N ASN A 40 -4.68 8.24 -8.77
CA ASN A 40 -4.60 9.45 -9.61
C ASN A 40 -4.65 10.71 -8.74
N THR A 41 -5.52 10.77 -7.76
CA THR A 41 -5.57 11.88 -6.79
C THR A 41 -4.24 12.05 -6.06
N LEU A 42 -3.59 10.95 -5.65
CA LEU A 42 -2.26 11.02 -5.03
C LEU A 42 -1.18 11.52 -6.01
N LEU A 43 -1.27 11.15 -7.30
CA LEU A 43 -0.39 11.68 -8.36
C LEU A 43 -0.60 13.20 -8.55
N GLU A 44 -1.84 13.65 -8.69
CA GLU A 44 -2.21 15.06 -8.89
C GLU A 44 -1.78 15.93 -7.71
N LYS A 45 -1.93 15.42 -6.49
CA LYS A 45 -1.49 16.10 -5.26
C LYS A 45 0.04 16.04 -5.04
N GLY A 46 0.79 15.35 -5.90
CA GLY A 46 2.24 15.22 -5.78
C GLY A 46 2.73 14.23 -4.71
N PHE A 47 1.83 13.44 -4.10
CA PHE A 47 2.15 12.40 -3.12
C PHE A 47 2.51 11.05 -3.74
N ALA A 48 2.42 10.93 -5.06
CA ALA A 48 2.84 9.75 -5.80
C ALA A 48 3.58 10.17 -7.08
N TYR A 49 4.22 9.21 -7.75
CA TYR A 49 4.92 9.44 -9.01
C TYR A 49 4.96 8.19 -9.88
N LYS A 50 5.16 8.40 -11.19
CA LYS A 50 5.34 7.33 -12.16
C LYS A 50 6.78 6.82 -12.10
N CYS A 51 6.94 5.51 -11.92
CA CYS A 51 8.25 4.86 -11.85
C CYS A 51 8.40 3.86 -13.00
N TYR A 52 9.43 4.04 -13.78
CA TYR A 52 9.76 3.24 -14.97
C TYR A 52 10.93 2.28 -14.73
N CYS A 53 11.29 2.00 -13.48
CA CYS A 53 12.28 0.97 -13.19
C CYS A 53 11.84 -0.37 -13.73
N THR A 54 12.78 -1.04 -14.43
CA THR A 54 12.58 -2.41 -14.89
C THR A 54 12.73 -3.40 -13.74
N GLU A 55 12.19 -4.62 -13.91
CA GLU A 55 12.36 -5.68 -12.93
C GLU A 55 13.84 -6.03 -12.72
N LYS A 56 14.64 -5.98 -13.80
CA LYS A 56 16.09 -6.21 -13.74
C LYS A 56 16.78 -5.18 -12.85
N GLU A 57 16.50 -3.89 -13.03
CA GLU A 57 17.07 -2.83 -12.18
C GLU A 57 16.70 -3.02 -10.69
N ILE A 58 15.48 -3.42 -10.41
CA ILE A 58 15.04 -3.69 -9.04
C ILE A 58 15.77 -4.90 -8.45
N GLU A 59 15.92 -5.97 -9.22
CA GLU A 59 16.60 -7.19 -8.76
C GLU A 59 18.10 -6.96 -8.54
N GLU A 60 18.74 -6.16 -9.39
CA GLU A 60 20.13 -5.72 -9.19
C GLU A 60 20.29 -4.92 -7.88
N GLN A 61 19.35 -4.03 -7.56
CA GLN A 61 19.36 -3.26 -6.31
C GLN A 61 19.17 -4.18 -5.10
N LYS A 62 18.25 -5.13 -5.15
CA LYS A 62 18.05 -6.13 -4.08
C LYS A 62 19.30 -6.98 -3.87
N THR A 63 19.91 -7.44 -4.97
CA THR A 63 21.14 -8.24 -4.91
C THR A 63 22.30 -7.46 -4.27
N LYS A 64 22.45 -6.18 -4.61
CA LYS A 64 23.45 -5.30 -3.98
C LYS A 64 23.18 -5.13 -2.48
N ALA A 65 21.95 -4.86 -2.10
CA ALA A 65 21.57 -4.73 -0.68
C ALA A 65 21.84 -6.03 0.10
N LYS A 66 21.46 -7.19 -0.48
CA LYS A 66 21.74 -8.51 0.12
C LYS A 66 23.24 -8.77 0.31
N LYS A 67 24.06 -8.46 -0.70
CA LYS A 67 25.54 -8.60 -0.60
C LYS A 67 26.13 -7.70 0.45
N ALA A 68 25.57 -6.52 0.65
CA ALA A 68 26.00 -5.56 1.67
C ALA A 68 25.44 -5.88 3.07
N GLY A 69 24.61 -6.89 3.24
CA GLY A 69 23.98 -7.24 4.52
C GLY A 69 22.98 -6.21 5.04
N VAL A 70 22.44 -5.34 4.15
CA VAL A 70 21.49 -4.30 4.52
C VAL A 70 20.09 -4.58 3.99
N HIS A 71 19.09 -4.06 4.70
CA HIS A 71 17.70 -4.15 4.23
C HIS A 71 17.54 -3.40 2.91
N PHE A 72 16.85 -4.03 1.94
CA PHE A 72 16.56 -3.39 0.66
C PHE A 72 15.57 -2.24 0.83
N VAL A 73 15.96 -1.06 0.34
CA VAL A 73 15.09 0.11 0.17
C VAL A 73 15.23 0.58 -1.27
N TYR A 74 14.11 0.77 -1.95
CA TYR A 74 14.10 1.29 -3.32
C TYR A 74 14.83 2.65 -3.38
N ASN A 75 15.71 2.82 -4.36
CA ASN A 75 16.64 3.97 -4.48
C ASN A 75 15.96 5.31 -4.89
N ARG A 76 14.65 5.33 -5.06
CA ARG A 76 13.85 6.52 -5.42
C ARG A 76 14.26 7.20 -6.74
N LYS A 77 14.89 6.48 -7.67
CA LYS A 77 15.41 6.98 -8.95
C LYS A 77 14.41 7.88 -9.69
N TRP A 78 13.14 7.49 -9.71
CA TRP A 78 12.07 8.19 -10.45
C TRP A 78 11.25 9.17 -9.60
N ARG A 79 11.64 9.41 -8.35
CA ARG A 79 10.90 10.31 -7.45
C ARG A 79 10.94 11.77 -7.91
N ASP A 80 12.12 12.20 -8.40
CA ASP A 80 12.38 13.52 -8.96
C ASP A 80 13.13 13.33 -10.30
N PRO A 81 12.39 13.08 -11.40
CA PRO A 81 12.98 12.57 -12.66
C PRO A 81 13.65 13.64 -13.50
N ASN A 82 14.19 14.71 -12.90
CA ASN A 82 14.96 15.71 -13.61
C ASN A 82 16.12 15.04 -14.37
N ASN A 83 16.14 15.16 -15.70
CA ASN A 83 17.14 14.58 -16.61
C ASN A 83 17.01 13.06 -16.89
N LEU A 84 15.94 12.40 -16.50
CA LEU A 84 15.68 11.02 -16.90
C LEU A 84 14.83 10.98 -18.18
N GLN A 85 15.28 10.21 -19.17
CA GLN A 85 14.47 9.94 -20.36
C GLN A 85 13.40 8.89 -20.03
N ILE A 86 12.15 9.24 -20.28
CA ILE A 86 11.03 8.30 -20.14
C ILE A 86 11.12 7.27 -21.26
N PRO A 87 11.18 5.96 -20.95
CA PRO A 87 11.19 4.91 -21.96
C PRO A 87 9.90 4.93 -22.79
N LYS A 88 10.01 4.88 -24.13
CA LYS A 88 8.86 5.05 -25.05
C LYS A 88 7.81 3.95 -24.92
N ASP A 89 8.21 2.70 -24.61
CA ASP A 89 7.35 1.51 -24.64
C ASP A 89 7.09 0.90 -23.26
N GLU A 90 7.53 1.57 -22.18
CA GLU A 90 7.38 1.06 -20.82
C GLU A 90 6.18 1.68 -20.11
N LYS A 91 5.29 0.83 -19.62
CA LYS A 91 4.22 1.26 -18.70
C LYS A 91 4.80 1.45 -17.29
N PRO A 92 4.54 2.60 -16.65
CA PRO A 92 5.03 2.83 -15.31
C PRO A 92 4.22 2.04 -14.27
N VAL A 93 4.84 1.76 -13.14
CA VAL A 93 4.12 1.57 -11.88
C VAL A 93 3.94 2.92 -11.20
N ILE A 94 2.93 3.05 -10.35
CA ILE A 94 2.77 4.25 -9.51
C ILE A 94 3.32 3.93 -8.13
N ARG A 95 4.26 4.75 -7.65
CA ARG A 95 4.81 4.66 -6.29
C ARG A 95 4.34 5.83 -5.43
N PHE A 96 4.05 5.53 -4.17
CA PHE A 96 3.79 6.54 -3.15
C PHE A 96 5.11 7.18 -2.71
N LYS A 97 5.12 8.51 -2.52
CA LYS A 97 6.25 9.28 -1.97
C LYS A 97 6.25 9.19 -0.45
N SER A 98 6.90 8.18 0.10
CA SER A 98 7.03 8.03 1.55
C SER A 98 7.85 9.18 2.17
N LYS A 99 7.58 9.52 3.42
CA LYS A 99 8.43 10.42 4.21
C LYS A 99 9.83 9.80 4.32
N ILE A 100 10.87 10.61 4.12
CA ILE A 100 12.28 10.13 4.10
C ILE A 100 13.04 10.46 5.38
N SER A 101 12.56 11.41 6.16
CA SER A 101 13.20 11.87 7.41
C SER A 101 12.19 11.94 8.55
N GLY A 102 12.69 12.03 9.77
CA GLY A 102 11.88 12.01 10.97
C GLY A 102 11.32 10.64 11.28
N ASN A 103 10.33 10.59 12.15
CA ASN A 103 9.72 9.36 12.64
C ASN A 103 8.21 9.35 12.36
N SER A 104 7.68 8.15 12.17
CA SER A 104 6.24 7.88 12.17
C SER A 104 5.84 7.17 13.45
N ILE A 105 4.76 7.63 14.06
CA ILE A 105 4.24 7.11 15.33
C ILE A 105 2.85 6.55 15.10
N ILE A 106 2.57 5.40 15.70
CA ILE A 106 1.25 4.77 15.77
C ILE A 106 0.93 4.57 17.25
N LYS A 107 -0.31 4.86 17.62
CA LYS A 107 -0.87 4.51 18.94
C LYS A 107 -1.62 3.19 18.80
N ASP A 108 -0.93 2.08 19.09
CA ASP A 108 -1.52 0.76 19.08
C ASP A 108 -2.27 0.52 20.40
N LEU A 109 -3.49 -0.01 20.34
CA LEU A 109 -4.32 -0.21 21.52
C LEU A 109 -3.83 -1.33 22.43
N VAL A 110 -3.01 -2.24 21.90
CA VAL A 110 -2.46 -3.39 22.65
C VAL A 110 -1.02 -3.12 23.09
N GLN A 111 -0.19 -2.56 22.19
CA GLN A 111 1.25 -2.41 22.41
C GLN A 111 1.67 -0.99 22.81
N GLY A 112 0.72 -0.06 22.85
CA GLY A 112 0.99 1.35 23.16
C GLY A 112 1.60 2.10 21.97
N GLU A 113 2.50 3.03 22.23
CA GLU A 113 3.12 3.83 21.19
C GLU A 113 4.26 3.09 20.48
N ILE A 114 4.14 2.97 19.16
CA ILE A 114 5.16 2.37 18.30
C ILE A 114 5.74 3.45 17.40
N ASN A 115 7.07 3.58 17.44
CA ASN A 115 7.81 4.58 16.71
C ASN A 115 8.82 3.94 15.76
N ILE A 116 8.81 4.35 14.49
CA ILE A 116 9.81 3.90 13.49
C ILE A 116 10.41 5.09 12.73
N SER A 117 11.67 4.96 12.32
CA SER A 117 12.29 5.92 11.42
C SER A 117 11.67 5.85 10.03
N ASN A 118 11.31 7.01 9.47
CA ASN A 118 10.79 7.08 8.10
C ASN A 118 11.81 6.61 7.04
N SER A 119 13.10 6.65 7.35
CA SER A 119 14.16 6.15 6.46
C SER A 119 14.04 4.65 6.16
N THR A 120 13.36 3.88 7.02
CA THR A 120 13.11 2.44 6.83
C THR A 120 11.93 2.14 5.91
N ILE A 121 11.12 3.15 5.58
CA ILE A 121 9.96 3.00 4.71
C ILE A 121 10.36 3.38 3.27
N GLU A 122 10.27 2.41 2.38
CA GLU A 122 10.52 2.66 0.94
C GLU A 122 9.39 3.44 0.27
N ASP A 123 9.66 4.02 -0.90
CA ASP A 123 8.60 4.46 -1.81
C ASP A 123 7.95 3.21 -2.42
N PHE A 124 6.83 2.79 -1.87
CA PHE A 124 6.18 1.52 -2.23
C PHE A 124 5.23 1.68 -3.42
N VAL A 125 5.08 0.61 -4.20
CA VAL A 125 4.16 0.57 -5.33
C VAL A 125 2.72 0.58 -4.82
N ILE A 126 1.88 1.46 -5.39
CA ILE A 126 0.44 1.54 -5.12
C ILE A 126 -0.41 1.02 -6.29
N LEU A 127 0.04 1.26 -7.56
CA LEU A 127 -0.53 0.61 -8.75
C LEU A 127 0.56 -0.08 -9.55
N ARG A 128 0.25 -1.29 -10.03
CA ARG A 128 1.13 -2.07 -10.91
C ARG A 128 1.03 -1.61 -12.37
N LYS A 129 1.90 -2.12 -13.24
CA LYS A 129 1.92 -1.82 -14.68
C LYS A 129 0.60 -2.16 -15.40
N ASP A 130 -0.12 -3.17 -14.94
CA ASP A 130 -1.44 -3.57 -15.45
C ASP A 130 -2.59 -2.71 -14.90
N GLY A 131 -2.28 -1.76 -14.02
CA GLY A 131 -3.24 -0.90 -13.35
C GLY A 131 -3.99 -1.57 -12.19
N SER A 132 -3.57 -2.75 -11.76
CA SER A 132 -4.10 -3.37 -10.55
C SER A 132 -3.51 -2.70 -9.30
N PRO A 133 -4.31 -2.48 -8.24
CA PRO A 133 -3.82 -1.90 -6.99
C PRO A 133 -2.96 -2.92 -6.23
N THR A 134 -2.05 -2.40 -5.41
CA THR A 134 -1.42 -3.21 -4.37
C THR A 134 -2.29 -3.20 -3.12
N TYR A 135 -2.02 -4.13 -2.21
CA TYR A 135 -2.68 -4.21 -0.90
C TYR A 135 -2.65 -2.87 -0.14
N GLN A 136 -1.52 -2.14 -0.20
CA GLN A 136 -1.39 -0.87 0.52
C GLN A 136 -2.43 0.16 0.10
N LEU A 137 -2.72 0.26 -1.20
CA LEU A 137 -3.71 1.19 -1.72
C LEU A 137 -5.13 0.67 -1.54
N SER A 138 -5.37 -0.60 -1.93
CA SER A 138 -6.73 -1.15 -1.90
C SER A 138 -7.29 -1.22 -0.48
N ALA A 139 -6.49 -1.64 0.51
CA ALA A 139 -6.94 -1.67 1.89
C ALA A 139 -7.33 -0.27 2.39
N VAL A 140 -6.48 0.75 2.18
CA VAL A 140 -6.77 2.12 2.63
C VAL A 140 -8.03 2.69 1.97
N ALA A 141 -8.17 2.48 0.65
CA ALA A 141 -9.33 3.00 -0.10
C ALA A 141 -10.63 2.32 0.35
N ASP A 142 -10.59 1.00 0.55
CA ASP A 142 -11.75 0.21 0.97
C ASP A 142 -12.11 0.50 2.43
N ASP A 143 -11.13 0.52 3.33
CA ASP A 143 -11.33 0.86 4.76
C ASP A 143 -11.94 2.26 4.92
N HIS A 144 -11.46 3.24 4.14
CA HIS A 144 -12.05 4.58 4.13
C HIS A 144 -13.50 4.56 3.62
N GLN A 145 -13.77 3.86 2.52
CA GLN A 145 -15.12 3.74 1.94
C GLN A 145 -16.10 3.05 2.90
N MET A 146 -15.63 2.02 3.60
CA MET A 146 -16.40 1.24 4.56
C MET A 146 -16.45 1.89 5.94
N LYS A 147 -15.78 3.03 6.14
CA LYS A 147 -15.71 3.75 7.43
C LYS A 147 -15.16 2.88 8.57
N ILE A 148 -14.18 2.04 8.26
CA ILE A 148 -13.52 1.20 9.25
C ILE A 148 -12.94 2.07 10.38
N SER A 149 -13.22 1.73 11.60
CA SER A 149 -12.80 2.47 12.80
C SER A 149 -11.59 1.86 13.49
N HIS A 150 -11.38 0.55 13.36
CA HIS A 150 -10.30 -0.19 14.00
C HIS A 150 -9.75 -1.25 13.05
N VAL A 151 -8.43 -1.42 13.02
CA VAL A 151 -7.74 -2.45 12.24
C VAL A 151 -7.06 -3.41 13.19
N ILE A 152 -7.40 -4.70 13.09
CA ILE A 152 -6.78 -5.79 13.86
C ILE A 152 -5.88 -6.57 12.92
N ARG A 153 -4.59 -6.69 13.26
CA ARG A 153 -3.60 -7.39 12.44
C ARG A 153 -2.49 -8.04 13.25
N GLY A 154 -1.83 -9.03 12.66
CA GLY A 154 -0.66 -9.66 13.25
C GLY A 154 0.55 -8.72 13.27
N ASP A 155 1.46 -8.98 14.20
CA ASP A 155 2.69 -8.21 14.45
C ASP A 155 3.64 -8.15 13.24
N ASP A 156 3.70 -9.23 12.47
CA ASP A 156 4.48 -9.36 11.24
C ASP A 156 4.04 -8.37 10.14
N HIS A 157 2.82 -7.81 10.28
CA HIS A 157 2.26 -6.84 9.35
C HIS A 157 2.27 -5.37 9.86
N LYS A 158 2.92 -5.08 10.99
CA LYS A 158 2.99 -3.71 11.56
C LYS A 158 3.51 -2.67 10.59
N ILE A 159 4.52 -2.98 9.80
CA ILE A 159 5.09 -2.04 8.82
C ILE A 159 4.03 -1.54 7.81
N ASN A 160 3.02 -2.36 7.52
CA ASN A 160 1.93 -1.96 6.64
C ASN A 160 1.10 -0.82 7.24
N THR A 161 0.92 -0.80 8.56
CA THR A 161 0.20 0.29 9.24
C THR A 161 0.87 1.64 9.00
N PHE A 162 2.20 1.69 9.06
CA PHE A 162 2.96 2.92 8.79
C PHE A 162 2.85 3.36 7.32
N LYS A 163 2.90 2.43 6.38
CA LYS A 163 2.70 2.71 4.95
C LYS A 163 1.28 3.23 4.69
N GLN A 164 0.28 2.57 5.23
CA GLN A 164 -1.12 2.91 5.06
C GLN A 164 -1.47 4.24 5.72
N LYS A 165 -0.94 4.51 6.93
CA LYS A 165 -1.10 5.79 7.62
C LYS A 165 -0.66 6.98 6.74
N GLN A 166 0.47 6.86 6.04
CA GLN A 166 0.94 7.92 5.16
C GLN A 166 -0.01 8.17 3.98
N ILE A 167 -0.70 7.14 3.46
CA ILE A 167 -1.72 7.33 2.44
C ILE A 167 -2.94 8.06 3.00
N TYR A 168 -3.42 7.69 4.20
CA TYR A 168 -4.51 8.41 4.88
C TYR A 168 -4.18 9.89 5.06
N GLU A 169 -2.98 10.20 5.55
CA GLU A 169 -2.50 11.57 5.75
C GLU A 169 -2.46 12.35 4.42
N ALA A 170 -1.94 11.76 3.35
CA ALA A 170 -1.85 12.38 2.03
C ALA A 170 -3.22 12.66 1.40
N MET A 171 -4.20 11.80 1.66
CA MET A 171 -5.58 11.99 1.21
C MET A 171 -6.35 12.96 2.10
N GLY A 172 -5.89 13.25 3.32
CA GLY A 172 -6.61 14.03 4.32
C GLY A 172 -7.76 13.24 4.96
N TRP A 173 -7.66 11.90 4.99
CA TRP A 173 -8.67 11.03 5.54
C TRP A 173 -8.45 10.75 7.03
N LYS A 174 -9.54 10.48 7.74
CA LYS A 174 -9.47 10.02 9.12
C LYS A 174 -8.78 8.64 9.14
N ILE A 175 -7.77 8.50 10.00
CA ILE A 175 -7.07 7.23 10.24
C ILE A 175 -7.94 6.39 11.18
N PRO A 176 -8.10 5.08 10.89
CA PRO A 176 -8.81 4.14 11.76
C PRO A 176 -8.23 4.07 13.16
#